data_42131178025acaddf686bd4981ac3ca0
#
_entry.id   42131178025acaddf686bd4981ac3ca0
#
_cell.length_a   1.000
_cell.length_b   1.000
_cell.length_c   1.000
_cell.angle_alpha   90.00
_cell.angle_beta   90.00
_cell.angle_gamma   90.00
#
_symmetry.space_group_name_H-M   'P 1'
#
loop_
_entity.id
_entity.type
_entity.pdbx_description
1 polymer ?
#
loop_
_entity_poly.entity_id
_entity_poly.type
_entity_poly.pdbx_seq_one_letter_code
_entity_poly.pdbx_strand_id
1 'polypeptide(L)'
;MKVVFINCSSFGSTGNIIYDLHRKLTETGNESYVFYGIGNSRDKNWFRIGNYFSLHSHSVLSKYTGMQGYFSVFATLKLIRRIKKIDPDIIHLHNLHGSYICLPLLFCFLKKCRAKKVVTLHDCWLFTGKCPHFSAVGCDRWKKECGNCPQLHTYPQSKYKDRTRRNLKAKKKWFDGLDGLRVVAVSRWLENTAKESFLSKYTIECIYNGIDTSVFFPRDREKARERFGLTEKFAILGVSSVWNEKKGLKRFLDLSAAADKDETVIMVGLTKEQAAAMPENVIGLEKTESREELAELYSAADVFFNASVEETFGLVTAEALACGTPAVVFDSTACAEVIKDNFSRVISPDADVKAAVEYIKNNEKPVYGTSLLDPAFIKEKMVEDYFALYEVLKNDGKEQRV
;
A
#
# COMPACT_ATOMS: atom_id res chain seq x y z
N MET A 1 14.47 1.67 -23.38
CA MET A 1 14.11 2.63 -22.33
C MET A 1 14.86 2.27 -21.05
N LYS A 2 15.34 3.28 -20.30
CA LYS A 2 16.00 3.10 -18.99
C LYS A 2 15.12 3.67 -17.90
N VAL A 3 14.70 2.85 -16.94
CA VAL A 3 13.84 3.26 -15.83
C VAL A 3 14.58 3.09 -14.51
N VAL A 4 14.55 4.12 -13.67
CA VAL A 4 15.08 4.09 -12.30
C VAL A 4 13.91 4.17 -11.32
N PHE A 5 13.79 3.18 -10.45
CA PHE A 5 12.84 3.16 -9.34
C PHE A 5 13.52 3.60 -8.03
N ILE A 6 12.81 4.37 -7.21
CA ILE A 6 13.26 4.75 -5.86
C ILE A 6 12.15 4.44 -4.87
N ASN A 7 12.44 3.57 -3.87
CA ASN A 7 11.46 3.16 -2.85
C ASN A 7 12.09 3.02 -1.45
N CYS A 8 11.27 3.10 -0.45
CA CYS A 8 11.67 2.85 0.94
C CYS A 8 12.13 1.40 1.16
N SER A 9 11.43 0.42 0.60
CA SER A 9 11.63 -1.02 0.90
C SER A 9 11.75 -1.85 -0.38
N SER A 10 12.57 -2.91 -0.33
CA SER A 10 12.66 -3.92 -1.39
C SER A 10 11.64 -5.06 -1.25
N PHE A 11 10.83 -5.04 -0.19
CA PHE A 11 9.84 -6.08 0.14
C PHE A 11 8.50 -5.45 0.52
N GLY A 12 7.51 -6.30 0.84
CA GLY A 12 6.14 -5.87 1.12
C GLY A 12 5.40 -5.46 -0.15
N SER A 13 4.21 -4.88 0.00
CA SER A 13 3.32 -4.53 -1.12
C SER A 13 4.00 -3.66 -2.17
N THR A 14 4.59 -2.53 -1.76
CA THR A 14 5.24 -1.60 -2.69
C THR A 14 6.52 -2.17 -3.31
N GLY A 15 7.27 -2.98 -2.56
CA GLY A 15 8.45 -3.68 -3.07
C GLY A 15 8.08 -4.73 -4.13
N ASN A 16 6.94 -5.42 -3.98
CA ASN A 16 6.44 -6.38 -4.96
C ASN A 16 5.95 -5.71 -6.25
N ILE A 17 5.21 -4.61 -6.14
CA ILE A 17 4.79 -3.81 -7.30
C ILE A 17 6.02 -3.39 -8.13
N ILE A 18 7.05 -2.86 -7.49
CA ILE A 18 8.28 -2.47 -8.19
C ILE A 18 8.98 -3.69 -8.79
N TYR A 19 9.00 -4.83 -8.11
CA TYR A 19 9.58 -6.05 -8.63
C TYR A 19 8.88 -6.52 -9.90
N ASP A 20 7.55 -6.49 -9.94
CA ASP A 20 6.76 -6.87 -11.11
C ASP A 20 7.04 -5.94 -12.30
N LEU A 21 7.06 -4.61 -12.06
CA LEU A 21 7.42 -3.62 -13.07
C LEU A 21 8.87 -3.80 -13.57
N HIS A 22 9.81 -3.99 -12.64
CA HIS A 22 11.23 -4.21 -12.96
C HIS A 22 11.42 -5.47 -13.81
N ARG A 23 10.76 -6.57 -13.42
CA ARG A 23 10.81 -7.84 -14.15
C ARG A 23 10.28 -7.69 -15.56
N LYS A 24 9.11 -7.11 -15.71
CA LYS A 24 8.49 -6.90 -17.04
C LYS A 24 9.35 -6.00 -17.93
N LEU A 25 9.94 -4.92 -17.38
CA LEU A 25 10.88 -4.07 -18.13
C LEU A 25 12.08 -4.85 -18.66
N THR A 26 12.68 -5.68 -17.81
CA THR A 26 13.85 -6.49 -18.21
C THR A 26 13.49 -7.58 -19.21
N GLU A 27 12.35 -8.26 -19.04
CA GLU A 27 11.83 -9.28 -19.97
C GLU A 27 11.54 -8.68 -21.37
N THR A 28 11.16 -7.40 -21.43
CA THR A 28 10.88 -6.70 -22.69
C THR A 28 12.10 -5.95 -23.26
N GLY A 29 13.33 -6.28 -22.80
CA GLY A 29 14.57 -5.72 -23.32
C GLY A 29 14.88 -4.29 -22.88
N ASN A 30 14.17 -3.76 -21.87
CA ASN A 30 14.46 -2.46 -21.29
C ASN A 30 15.46 -2.57 -20.12
N GLU A 31 16.15 -1.48 -19.83
CA GLU A 31 17.03 -1.39 -18.67
C GLU A 31 16.24 -0.88 -17.45
N SER A 32 16.30 -1.62 -16.34
CA SER A 32 15.62 -1.25 -15.11
C SER A 32 16.56 -1.34 -13.92
N TYR A 33 16.53 -0.31 -13.08
CA TYR A 33 17.37 -0.17 -11.89
C TYR A 33 16.52 0.22 -10.68
N VAL A 34 16.70 -0.45 -9.55
CA VAL A 34 15.92 -0.20 -8.33
C VAL A 34 16.84 0.26 -7.20
N PHE A 35 16.52 1.40 -6.60
CA PHE A 35 17.17 1.93 -5.41
C PHE A 35 16.22 1.87 -4.22
N TYR A 36 16.63 1.17 -3.15
CA TYR A 36 15.80 0.93 -1.98
C TYR A 36 16.52 1.29 -0.68
N GLY A 37 15.76 1.67 0.36
CA GLY A 37 16.29 1.98 1.68
C GLY A 37 16.50 0.75 2.56
N ILE A 38 15.47 -0.08 2.71
CA ILE A 38 15.40 -1.20 3.65
C ILE A 38 15.17 -2.51 2.88
N GLY A 39 15.78 -3.60 3.36
CA GLY A 39 15.64 -4.94 2.79
C GLY A 39 16.90 -5.42 2.09
N ASN A 40 16.72 -6.42 1.24
CA ASN A 40 17.78 -7.09 0.50
C ASN A 40 17.61 -6.88 -1.01
N SER A 41 18.71 -7.06 -1.75
CA SER A 41 18.65 -7.08 -3.21
C SER A 41 17.83 -8.28 -3.69
N ARG A 42 17.01 -8.05 -4.72
CA ARG A 42 16.21 -9.10 -5.38
C ARG A 42 16.72 -9.41 -6.80
N ASP A 43 17.60 -8.56 -7.32
CA ASP A 43 18.22 -8.68 -8.65
C ASP A 43 19.55 -7.94 -8.67
N LYS A 44 20.39 -8.19 -9.70
CA LYS A 44 21.71 -7.54 -9.92
C LYS A 44 21.63 -6.01 -10.02
N ASN A 45 20.51 -5.48 -10.49
CA ASN A 45 20.29 -4.04 -10.66
C ASN A 45 19.54 -3.40 -9.47
N TRP A 46 19.50 -4.07 -8.31
CA TRP A 46 18.92 -3.56 -7.09
C TRP A 46 19.99 -3.06 -6.13
N PHE A 47 19.94 -1.79 -5.76
CA PHE A 47 20.97 -1.12 -4.98
C PHE A 47 20.42 -0.47 -3.72
N ARG A 48 21.03 -0.76 -2.58
CA ARG A 48 20.64 -0.14 -1.32
C ARG A 48 21.13 1.30 -1.23
N ILE A 49 20.26 2.19 -0.73
CA ILE A 49 20.54 3.59 -0.41
C ILE A 49 20.99 3.67 1.06
N GLY A 50 22.26 4.04 1.26
CA GLY A 50 22.83 4.11 2.61
C GLY A 50 23.11 2.74 3.23
N ASN A 51 23.27 2.77 4.56
CA ASN A 51 23.49 1.60 5.40
C ASN A 51 22.63 1.69 6.67
N TYR A 52 22.69 0.68 7.54
CA TYR A 52 21.90 0.64 8.77
C TYR A 52 22.13 1.88 9.66
N PHE A 53 23.39 2.31 9.83
CA PHE A 53 23.72 3.49 10.63
C PHE A 53 23.07 4.77 10.09
N SER A 54 23.15 4.97 8.76
CA SER A 54 22.52 6.12 8.09
C SER A 54 20.99 6.13 8.24
N LEU A 55 20.35 4.97 8.15
CA LEU A 55 18.91 4.80 8.34
C LEU A 55 18.51 5.08 9.80
N HIS A 56 19.24 4.47 10.74
CA HIS A 56 18.95 4.62 12.18
C HIS A 56 19.12 6.07 12.63
N SER A 57 20.24 6.71 12.30
CA SER A 57 20.49 8.11 12.65
C SER A 57 19.47 9.05 12.04
N HIS A 58 19.07 8.84 10.77
CA HIS A 58 18.01 9.60 10.13
C HIS A 58 16.68 9.43 10.88
N SER A 59 16.31 8.21 11.23
CA SER A 59 15.07 7.90 11.96
C SER A 59 15.04 8.61 13.31
N VAL A 60 16.12 8.50 14.10
CA VAL A 60 16.27 9.15 15.41
C VAL A 60 16.16 10.67 15.25
N LEU A 61 16.94 11.27 14.35
CA LEU A 61 16.89 12.72 14.11
C LEU A 61 15.51 13.19 13.66
N SER A 62 14.85 12.46 12.78
CA SER A 62 13.47 12.77 12.34
C SER A 62 12.49 12.75 13.49
N LYS A 63 12.59 11.73 14.37
CA LYS A 63 11.72 11.56 15.53
C LYS A 63 11.87 12.72 16.53
N TYR A 64 13.11 13.16 16.79
CA TYR A 64 13.37 14.21 17.79
C TYR A 64 13.15 15.63 17.22
N THR A 65 13.48 15.87 15.97
CA THR A 65 13.37 17.19 15.34
C THR A 65 12.01 17.47 14.70
N GLY A 66 11.22 16.42 14.38
CA GLY A 66 10.00 16.52 13.58
C GLY A 66 10.28 16.78 12.07
N MET A 67 11.54 16.75 11.64
CA MET A 67 11.98 17.02 10.26
C MET A 67 12.15 15.72 9.50
N GLN A 68 11.16 15.35 8.72
CA GLN A 68 11.18 14.11 7.95
C GLN A 68 11.77 14.32 6.55
N GLY A 69 12.63 13.39 6.13
CA GLY A 69 13.24 13.43 4.79
C GLY A 69 14.37 14.48 4.63
N TYR A 70 14.99 14.95 5.71
CA TYR A 70 16.06 15.95 5.64
C TYR A 70 17.47 15.38 5.84
N PHE A 71 17.58 14.17 6.33
CA PHE A 71 18.86 13.55 6.67
C PHE A 71 19.30 12.56 5.58
N SER A 72 20.28 11.68 5.86
CA SER A 72 20.88 10.75 4.86
C SER A 72 21.54 11.47 3.65
N VAL A 73 22.17 12.62 3.90
CA VAL A 73 22.76 13.48 2.88
C VAL A 73 23.75 12.72 2.00
N PHE A 74 24.77 12.06 2.58
CA PHE A 74 25.82 11.34 1.84
C PHE A 74 25.26 10.17 1.02
N ALA A 75 24.29 9.43 1.58
CA ALA A 75 23.62 8.35 0.86
C ALA A 75 22.88 8.88 -0.38
N THR A 76 22.20 10.02 -0.24
CA THR A 76 21.48 10.67 -1.33
C THR A 76 22.44 11.22 -2.40
N LEU A 77 23.56 11.82 -2.01
CA LEU A 77 24.58 12.26 -2.99
C LEU A 77 25.15 11.09 -3.79
N LYS A 78 25.40 9.93 -3.13
CA LYS A 78 25.84 8.72 -3.81
C LYS A 78 24.76 8.17 -4.77
N LEU A 79 23.49 8.19 -4.36
CA LEU A 79 22.35 7.85 -5.22
C LEU A 79 22.34 8.75 -6.46
N ILE A 80 22.36 10.06 -6.28
CA ILE A 80 22.33 11.04 -7.40
C ILE A 80 23.48 10.82 -8.38
N ARG A 81 24.71 10.55 -7.88
CA ARG A 81 25.84 10.24 -8.75
C ARG A 81 25.59 8.97 -9.59
N ARG A 82 24.98 7.95 -9.01
CA ARG A 82 24.64 6.72 -9.74
C ARG A 82 23.56 6.96 -10.77
N ILE A 83 22.50 7.68 -10.42
CA ILE A 83 21.41 8.03 -11.36
C ILE A 83 21.98 8.82 -12.55
N LYS A 84 22.86 9.81 -12.31
CA LYS A 84 23.53 10.56 -13.39
C LYS A 84 24.36 9.66 -14.31
N LYS A 85 25.02 8.61 -13.77
CA LYS A 85 25.80 7.65 -14.57
C LYS A 85 24.89 6.71 -15.37
N ILE A 86 23.74 6.35 -14.87
CA ILE A 86 22.73 5.53 -15.57
C ILE A 86 22.12 6.33 -16.72
N ASP A 87 21.90 7.65 -16.51
CA ASP A 87 21.21 8.56 -17.42
C ASP A 87 19.85 8.00 -17.87
N PRO A 88 18.88 7.88 -16.93
CA PRO A 88 17.61 7.23 -17.21
C PRO A 88 16.68 8.11 -18.05
N ASP A 89 15.80 7.46 -18.81
CA ASP A 89 14.68 8.11 -19.48
C ASP A 89 13.59 8.51 -18.49
N ILE A 90 13.35 7.64 -17.47
CA ILE A 90 12.31 7.82 -16.47
C ILE A 90 12.88 7.59 -15.07
N ILE A 91 12.52 8.45 -14.12
CA ILE A 91 12.69 8.25 -12.68
C ILE A 91 11.32 8.09 -12.05
N HIS A 92 11.05 6.90 -11.54
CA HIS A 92 9.79 6.54 -10.89
C HIS A 92 9.97 6.49 -9.37
N LEU A 93 9.31 7.40 -8.68
CA LEU A 93 9.33 7.56 -7.23
C LEU A 93 8.14 6.82 -6.60
N HIS A 94 8.41 6.07 -5.54
CA HIS A 94 7.38 5.45 -4.72
C HIS A 94 7.42 6.04 -3.30
N ASN A 95 7.41 5.22 -2.25
CA ASN A 95 7.43 5.72 -0.88
C ASN A 95 8.74 6.45 -0.53
N LEU A 96 8.67 7.77 -0.43
CA LEU A 96 9.81 8.63 -0.08
C LEU A 96 9.95 8.87 1.44
N HIS A 97 9.01 8.42 2.26
CA HIS A 97 9.16 8.34 3.72
C HIS A 97 9.97 7.09 4.12
N GLY A 98 10.29 6.93 5.42
CA GLY A 98 11.08 5.76 5.89
C GLY A 98 12.54 6.05 6.19
N SER A 99 12.90 7.33 6.28
CA SER A 99 14.20 7.78 6.83
C SER A 99 15.45 7.30 6.08
N TYR A 100 15.41 7.19 4.76
CA TYR A 100 16.51 6.66 3.94
C TYR A 100 17.11 7.65 2.94
N ILE A 101 16.43 8.77 2.68
CA ILE A 101 16.78 9.71 1.60
C ILE A 101 16.63 11.17 2.05
N CYS A 102 17.50 12.04 1.58
CA CYS A 102 17.42 13.49 1.79
C CYS A 102 16.63 14.14 0.65
N LEU A 103 15.36 14.48 0.92
CA LEU A 103 14.43 14.98 -0.10
C LEU A 103 14.85 16.34 -0.69
N PRO A 104 15.33 17.34 0.10
CA PRO A 104 15.81 18.59 -0.49
C PRO A 104 16.84 18.37 -1.59
N LEU A 105 17.80 17.46 -1.37
CA LEU A 105 18.83 17.15 -2.37
C LEU A 105 18.25 16.38 -3.56
N LEU A 106 17.41 15.39 -3.30
CA LEU A 106 16.77 14.64 -4.36
C LEU A 106 15.96 15.56 -5.27
N PHE A 107 15.08 16.38 -4.72
CA PHE A 107 14.22 17.28 -5.51
C PHE A 107 15.00 18.39 -6.21
N CYS A 108 16.09 18.89 -5.61
CA CYS A 108 17.01 19.81 -6.30
C CYS A 108 17.64 19.17 -7.54
N PHE A 109 18.01 17.88 -7.46
CA PHE A 109 18.48 17.11 -8.60
C PHE A 109 17.39 16.87 -9.65
N LEU A 110 16.19 16.42 -9.21
CA LEU A 110 15.07 16.10 -10.11
C LEU A 110 14.62 17.31 -10.95
N LYS A 111 14.64 18.52 -10.39
CA LYS A 111 14.33 19.75 -11.14
C LYS A 111 15.28 20.02 -12.30
N LYS A 112 16.54 19.57 -12.18
CA LYS A 112 17.60 19.78 -13.19
C LYS A 112 17.79 18.55 -14.09
N CYS A 113 17.17 17.44 -13.75
CA CYS A 113 17.30 16.18 -14.46
C CYS A 113 16.40 16.15 -15.69
N ARG A 114 16.92 15.68 -16.82
CA ARG A 114 16.16 15.54 -18.08
C ARG A 114 15.15 14.40 -18.05
N ALA A 115 15.40 13.36 -17.23
CA ALA A 115 14.50 12.22 -17.12
C ALA A 115 13.06 12.68 -16.83
N LYS A 116 12.08 12.01 -17.42
CA LYS A 116 10.67 12.18 -17.05
C LYS A 116 10.46 11.67 -15.63
N LYS A 117 9.54 12.24 -14.90
CA LYS A 117 9.30 11.92 -13.49
C LYS A 117 7.90 11.33 -13.34
N VAL A 118 7.84 10.20 -12.67
CA VAL A 118 6.59 9.58 -12.21
C VAL A 118 6.64 9.47 -10.69
N VAL A 119 5.56 9.71 -10.01
CA VAL A 119 5.42 9.39 -8.59
C VAL A 119 4.14 8.60 -8.37
N THR A 120 4.27 7.40 -7.80
CA THR A 120 3.11 6.63 -7.35
C THR A 120 2.86 6.89 -5.87
N LEU A 121 1.65 7.34 -5.58
CA LEU A 121 1.13 7.53 -4.24
C LEU A 121 0.59 6.20 -3.72
N HIS A 122 1.26 5.65 -2.70
CA HIS A 122 0.76 4.47 -1.97
C HIS A 122 0.09 4.85 -0.65
N ASP A 123 0.24 6.10 -0.26
CA ASP A 123 -0.38 6.73 0.90
C ASP A 123 -0.44 8.26 0.73
N CYS A 124 -0.94 8.96 1.75
CA CYS A 124 -1.11 10.41 1.71
C CYS A 124 0.12 11.20 2.19
N TRP A 125 1.21 10.53 2.60
CA TRP A 125 2.35 11.21 3.21
C TRP A 125 2.96 12.31 2.33
N LEU A 126 2.99 12.09 1.03
CA LEU A 126 3.68 12.98 0.10
C LEU A 126 3.06 14.38 0.04
N PHE A 127 1.75 14.47 0.16
CA PHE A 127 1.01 15.74 0.09
C PHE A 127 0.49 16.24 1.44
N THR A 128 0.82 15.57 2.56
CA THR A 128 0.52 16.01 3.93
C THR A 128 1.77 16.54 4.63
N GLY A 129 1.60 17.14 5.80
CA GLY A 129 2.74 17.59 6.63
C GLY A 129 3.53 16.43 7.25
N LYS A 130 2.86 15.24 7.42
CA LYS A 130 3.43 14.11 8.13
C LYS A 130 2.69 12.78 7.87
N CYS A 131 1.36 12.84 7.82
CA CYS A 131 0.51 11.66 7.95
C CYS A 131 0.46 10.84 6.65
N PRO A 132 0.67 9.51 6.71
CA PRO A 132 0.31 8.62 5.61
C PRO A 132 -1.22 8.42 5.50
N HIS A 133 -1.95 8.55 6.61
CA HIS A 133 -3.40 8.48 6.67
C HIS A 133 -3.94 9.54 7.64
N PHE A 134 -5.13 10.06 7.39
CA PHE A 134 -5.74 11.13 8.19
C PHE A 134 -7.27 11.01 8.33
N SER A 135 -7.89 10.07 7.63
CA SER A 135 -9.35 9.95 7.55
C SER A 135 -9.96 9.53 8.89
N ALA A 136 -9.35 8.58 9.60
CA ALA A 136 -9.84 8.11 10.90
C ALA A 136 -9.88 9.18 11.99
N VAL A 137 -9.08 10.25 11.84
CA VAL A 137 -9.08 11.41 12.77
C VAL A 137 -9.79 12.63 12.19
N GLY A 138 -10.43 12.50 11.03
CA GLY A 138 -11.17 13.58 10.39
C GLY A 138 -10.34 14.83 10.09
N CYS A 139 -9.04 14.69 9.80
CA CYS A 139 -8.15 15.84 9.63
C CYS A 139 -8.07 16.29 8.17
N ASP A 140 -8.49 17.53 7.89
CA ASP A 140 -8.44 18.16 6.56
C ASP A 140 -7.41 19.30 6.44
N ARG A 141 -6.61 19.55 7.48
CA ARG A 141 -5.63 20.66 7.56
C ARG A 141 -4.62 20.61 6.43
N TRP A 142 -4.27 19.44 5.93
CA TRP A 142 -3.33 19.24 4.83
C TRP A 142 -3.75 19.94 3.52
N LYS A 143 -5.03 20.17 3.32
CA LYS A 143 -5.57 20.89 2.15
C LYS A 143 -5.04 22.33 2.07
N LYS A 144 -4.93 23.00 3.21
CA LYS A 144 -4.47 24.39 3.33
C LYS A 144 -3.12 24.50 4.01
N GLU A 145 -3.07 24.25 5.30
CA GLU A 145 -1.87 24.35 6.14
C GLU A 145 -1.95 23.38 7.33
N CYS A 146 -0.97 22.47 7.44
CA CYS A 146 -0.81 21.63 8.63
C CYS A 146 -0.35 22.46 9.84
N GLY A 147 -0.41 21.86 11.02
CA GLY A 147 -0.06 22.42 12.33
C GLY A 147 -1.00 21.91 13.40
N ASN A 148 -0.60 21.92 14.68
CA ASN A 148 -1.35 21.34 15.79
C ASN A 148 -1.84 19.93 15.46
N CYS A 149 -0.89 19.05 15.07
CA CYS A 149 -1.19 17.77 14.46
C CYS A 149 -1.83 16.81 15.48
N PRO A 150 -3.08 16.32 15.25
CA PRO A 150 -3.73 15.37 16.16
C PRO A 150 -3.04 14.00 16.18
N GLN A 151 -2.22 13.71 15.17
CA GLN A 151 -1.46 12.46 15.03
C GLN A 151 0.05 12.65 15.22
N LEU A 152 0.49 13.62 16.03
CA LEU A 152 1.90 13.96 16.17
C LEU A 152 2.75 12.75 16.60
N HIS A 153 2.22 11.92 17.49
CA HIS A 153 2.89 10.78 18.09
C HIS A 153 2.67 9.44 17.37
N THR A 154 1.85 9.41 16.30
CA THR A 154 1.69 8.25 15.44
C THR A 154 2.77 8.22 14.35
N TYR A 155 2.90 7.10 13.63
CA TYR A 155 3.87 6.97 12.54
C TYR A 155 3.62 7.97 11.38
N PRO A 156 4.68 8.55 10.81
CA PRO A 156 6.06 8.65 11.29
C PRO A 156 6.14 9.62 12.48
N GLN A 157 6.57 9.12 13.62
CA GLN A 157 6.47 9.79 14.92
C GLN A 157 7.32 11.07 15.01
N SER A 158 6.76 12.12 15.59
CA SER A 158 7.53 13.24 16.15
C SER A 158 7.32 13.28 17.68
N LYS A 159 8.44 13.28 18.45
CA LYS A 159 8.37 13.15 19.90
C LYS A 159 8.08 14.48 20.61
N TYR A 160 8.68 15.57 20.15
CA TYR A 160 8.63 16.86 20.87
C TYR A 160 8.12 18.04 20.05
N LYS A 161 8.39 18.07 18.74
CA LYS A 161 8.19 19.27 17.92
C LYS A 161 7.20 19.02 16.80
N ASP A 162 6.11 19.75 16.79
CA ASP A 162 5.23 19.81 15.62
C ASP A 162 5.87 20.69 14.53
N ARG A 163 6.40 20.01 13.51
CA ARG A 163 6.94 20.64 12.30
C ARG A 163 6.05 20.41 11.07
N THR A 164 4.82 19.94 11.26
CA THR A 164 3.94 19.56 10.14
C THR A 164 3.65 20.70 9.19
N ARG A 165 3.48 21.94 9.71
CA ARG A 165 3.36 23.16 8.90
C ARG A 165 4.60 23.37 8.02
N ARG A 166 5.78 23.31 8.63
CA ARG A 166 7.06 23.49 7.92
C ARG A 166 7.27 22.39 6.88
N ASN A 167 6.99 21.13 7.24
CA ASN A 167 7.15 20.00 6.34
C ASN A 167 6.23 20.12 5.12
N LEU A 168 4.97 20.51 5.30
CA LEU A 168 4.04 20.73 4.19
C LEU A 168 4.52 21.88 3.27
N LYS A 169 4.93 23.01 3.85
CA LYS A 169 5.52 24.13 3.08
C LYS A 169 6.74 23.69 2.29
N ALA A 170 7.61 22.89 2.90
CA ALA A 170 8.80 22.38 2.24
C ALA A 170 8.45 21.44 1.08
N LYS A 171 7.50 20.51 1.28
CA LYS A 171 7.02 19.63 0.20
C LYS A 171 6.44 20.43 -0.96
N LYS A 172 5.58 21.40 -0.71
CA LYS A 172 5.08 22.33 -1.75
C LYS A 172 6.25 22.94 -2.55
N LYS A 173 7.29 23.45 -1.87
CA LYS A 173 8.47 24.02 -2.51
C LYS A 173 9.31 23.00 -3.26
N TRP A 174 9.41 21.74 -2.79
CA TRP A 174 10.17 20.71 -3.49
C TRP A 174 9.52 20.32 -4.81
N PHE A 175 8.21 20.23 -4.84
CA PHE A 175 7.45 19.90 -6.04
C PHE A 175 7.34 21.08 -7.00
N ASP A 176 7.44 22.33 -6.53
CA ASP A 176 7.39 23.49 -7.38
C ASP A 176 8.53 23.49 -8.41
N GLY A 177 8.20 23.68 -9.71
CA GLY A 177 9.16 23.60 -10.81
C GLY A 177 9.60 22.17 -11.18
N LEU A 178 8.82 21.13 -10.84
CA LEU A 178 8.96 19.78 -11.40
C LEU A 178 8.07 19.63 -12.63
N ASP A 179 8.49 20.24 -13.74
CA ASP A 179 7.69 20.19 -14.97
C ASP A 179 7.63 18.75 -15.53
N GLY A 180 6.49 18.41 -16.10
CA GLY A 180 6.25 17.09 -16.69
C GLY A 180 6.18 15.93 -15.68
N LEU A 181 5.98 16.22 -14.40
CA LEU A 181 5.71 15.18 -13.40
C LEU A 181 4.34 14.56 -13.66
N ARG A 182 4.29 13.22 -13.69
CA ARG A 182 3.03 12.46 -13.62
C ARG A 182 2.86 11.89 -12.22
N VAL A 183 1.67 12.05 -11.68
CA VAL A 183 1.29 11.51 -10.38
C VAL A 183 0.33 10.35 -10.62
N VAL A 184 0.64 9.19 -10.09
CA VAL A 184 -0.22 8.02 -10.12
C VAL A 184 -0.76 7.78 -8.71
N ALA A 185 -2.07 7.60 -8.60
CA ALA A 185 -2.75 7.16 -7.39
C ALA A 185 -3.20 5.70 -7.55
N VAL A 186 -3.11 4.91 -6.48
CA VAL A 186 -3.43 3.48 -6.53
C VAL A 186 -4.92 3.19 -6.34
N SER A 187 -5.76 4.23 -6.25
CA SER A 187 -7.23 4.15 -6.18
C SER A 187 -7.85 5.48 -6.61
N ARG A 188 -9.13 5.47 -6.96
CA ARG A 188 -9.89 6.69 -7.27
C ARG A 188 -10.06 7.59 -6.04
N TRP A 189 -10.25 6.99 -4.88
CA TRP A 189 -10.26 7.75 -3.63
C TRP A 189 -8.97 8.55 -3.44
N LEU A 190 -7.81 7.91 -3.62
CA LEU A 190 -6.52 8.58 -3.46
C LEU A 190 -6.26 9.60 -4.57
N GLU A 191 -6.69 9.32 -5.80
CA GLU A 191 -6.65 10.28 -6.92
C GLU A 191 -7.44 11.55 -6.59
N ASN A 192 -8.70 11.39 -6.17
CA ASN A 192 -9.56 12.52 -5.81
C ASN A 192 -9.00 13.30 -4.61
N THR A 193 -8.54 12.57 -3.60
CA THR A 193 -7.87 13.16 -2.44
C THR A 193 -6.61 13.95 -2.83
N ALA A 194 -5.77 13.40 -3.68
CA ALA A 194 -4.56 14.10 -4.14
C ALA A 194 -4.88 15.36 -4.96
N LYS A 195 -5.97 15.35 -5.73
CA LYS A 195 -6.47 16.53 -6.48
C LYS A 195 -6.92 17.69 -5.58
N GLU A 196 -7.26 17.42 -4.32
CA GLU A 196 -7.56 18.46 -3.33
C GLU A 196 -6.29 19.06 -2.68
N SER A 197 -5.11 18.53 -3.01
CA SER A 197 -3.83 18.95 -2.46
C SER A 197 -3.06 19.89 -3.40
N PHE A 198 -1.87 20.30 -2.99
CA PHE A 198 -0.95 21.05 -3.86
C PHE A 198 -0.47 20.25 -5.10
N LEU A 199 -0.75 18.97 -5.17
CA LEU A 199 -0.44 18.14 -6.35
C LEU A 199 -1.44 18.36 -7.49
N SER A 200 -2.57 19.04 -7.27
CA SER A 200 -3.62 19.32 -8.28
C SER A 200 -3.11 20.01 -9.55
N LYS A 201 -1.96 20.68 -9.47
CA LYS A 201 -1.32 21.31 -10.64
C LYS A 201 -0.66 20.32 -11.61
N TYR A 202 -0.52 19.04 -11.22
CA TYR A 202 0.03 17.99 -12.06
C TYR A 202 -1.08 17.11 -12.62
N THR A 203 -0.77 16.39 -13.69
CA THR A 203 -1.65 15.32 -14.15
C THR A 203 -1.64 14.20 -13.12
N ILE A 204 -2.80 13.91 -12.54
CA ILE A 204 -3.01 12.82 -11.59
C ILE A 204 -3.93 11.81 -12.25
N GLU A 205 -3.52 10.57 -12.30
CA GLU A 205 -4.25 9.46 -12.90
C GLU A 205 -4.28 8.26 -11.95
N CYS A 206 -5.32 7.43 -12.06
CA CYS A 206 -5.44 6.22 -11.26
C CYS A 206 -4.91 5.03 -12.05
N ILE A 207 -3.92 4.34 -11.47
CA ILE A 207 -3.53 2.98 -11.85
C ILE A 207 -3.66 2.12 -10.59
N TYR A 208 -4.62 1.23 -10.59
CA TYR A 208 -4.88 0.36 -9.46
C TYR A 208 -3.71 -0.58 -9.19
N ASN A 209 -3.53 -0.96 -7.91
CA ASN A 209 -2.61 -2.04 -7.58
C ASN A 209 -3.10 -3.36 -8.15
N GLY A 210 -2.17 -4.20 -8.59
CA GLY A 210 -2.48 -5.51 -9.19
C GLY A 210 -2.28 -6.67 -8.21
N ILE A 211 -3.22 -7.61 -8.24
CA ILE A 211 -3.15 -8.88 -7.52
C ILE A 211 -2.50 -9.95 -8.41
N ASP A 212 -1.57 -10.68 -7.84
CA ASP A 212 -0.91 -11.79 -8.51
C ASP A 212 -1.83 -13.02 -8.52
N THR A 213 -2.63 -13.14 -9.59
CA THR A 213 -3.57 -14.25 -9.76
C THR A 213 -2.92 -15.60 -10.06
N SER A 214 -1.60 -15.64 -10.26
CA SER A 214 -0.87 -16.92 -10.28
C SER A 214 -0.65 -17.49 -8.87
N VAL A 215 -0.79 -16.67 -7.84
CA VAL A 215 -0.69 -17.03 -6.42
C VAL A 215 -2.07 -17.02 -5.77
N PHE A 216 -2.81 -15.92 -5.89
CA PHE A 216 -4.14 -15.76 -5.32
C PHE A 216 -5.21 -16.13 -6.35
N PHE A 217 -5.69 -17.34 -6.25
CA PHE A 217 -6.79 -17.89 -7.04
C PHE A 217 -7.52 -18.94 -6.21
N PRO A 218 -8.77 -19.30 -6.54
CA PRO A 218 -9.54 -20.29 -5.79
C PRO A 218 -8.81 -21.62 -5.70
N ARG A 219 -8.59 -22.11 -4.47
CA ARG A 219 -7.96 -23.38 -4.15
C ARG A 219 -9.03 -24.45 -3.91
N ASP A 220 -8.58 -25.72 -3.78
CA ASP A 220 -9.41 -26.82 -3.31
C ASP A 220 -9.90 -26.52 -1.89
N ARG A 221 -11.16 -26.05 -1.81
CA ARG A 221 -11.75 -25.56 -0.58
C ARG A 221 -11.88 -26.66 0.48
N GLU A 222 -12.26 -27.88 0.08
CA GLU A 222 -12.48 -28.98 1.01
C GLU A 222 -11.16 -29.36 1.69
N LYS A 223 -10.10 -29.56 0.93
CA LYS A 223 -8.76 -29.84 1.48
C LYS A 223 -8.24 -28.69 2.35
N ALA A 224 -8.47 -27.44 1.94
CA ALA A 224 -8.05 -26.30 2.74
C ALA A 224 -8.82 -26.24 4.07
N ARG A 225 -10.13 -26.52 4.06
CA ARG A 225 -10.95 -26.55 5.28
C ARG A 225 -10.56 -27.68 6.23
N GLU A 226 -10.26 -28.88 5.69
CA GLU A 226 -9.71 -29.98 6.49
C GLU A 226 -8.39 -29.60 7.15
N ARG A 227 -7.47 -29.01 6.37
CA ARG A 227 -6.15 -28.57 6.86
C ARG A 227 -6.24 -27.59 8.01
N PHE A 228 -7.17 -26.63 7.94
CA PHE A 228 -7.34 -25.60 8.96
C PHE A 228 -8.40 -25.92 10.03
N GLY A 229 -8.97 -27.14 10.03
CA GLY A 229 -9.97 -27.58 11.02
C GLY A 229 -11.30 -26.82 10.93
N LEU A 230 -11.76 -26.48 9.73
CA LEU A 230 -12.93 -25.64 9.46
C LEU A 230 -14.12 -26.41 8.87
N THR A 231 -14.10 -27.73 8.83
CA THR A 231 -15.06 -28.56 8.06
C THR A 231 -16.51 -28.24 8.39
N GLU A 232 -16.86 -28.12 9.67
CA GLU A 232 -18.25 -27.90 10.13
C GLU A 232 -18.48 -26.44 10.61
N LYS A 233 -17.59 -25.50 10.27
CA LYS A 233 -17.65 -24.13 10.77
C LYS A 233 -17.90 -23.13 9.66
N PHE A 234 -18.65 -22.07 9.96
CA PHE A 234 -18.66 -20.87 9.14
C PHE A 234 -17.45 -20.00 9.52
N ALA A 235 -16.51 -19.84 8.60
CA ALA A 235 -15.21 -19.23 8.86
C ALA A 235 -15.17 -17.75 8.45
N ILE A 236 -14.92 -16.86 9.41
CA ILE A 236 -14.77 -15.42 9.23
C ILE A 236 -13.29 -15.08 9.33
N LEU A 237 -12.69 -14.63 8.25
CA LEU A 237 -11.25 -14.39 8.15
C LEU A 237 -10.90 -12.91 8.17
N GLY A 238 -9.89 -12.54 8.96
CA GLY A 238 -9.22 -11.24 8.90
C GLY A 238 -7.72 -11.37 8.74
N VAL A 239 -7.15 -10.55 7.88
CA VAL A 239 -5.70 -10.54 7.59
C VAL A 239 -5.16 -9.12 7.70
N SER A 240 -4.13 -8.94 8.52
CA SER A 240 -3.41 -7.66 8.63
C SER A 240 -1.95 -7.90 8.98
N SER A 241 -1.04 -7.05 8.52
CA SER A 241 0.36 -7.12 8.93
C SER A 241 0.61 -6.57 10.35
N VAL A 242 -0.34 -5.79 10.87
CA VAL A 242 -0.30 -5.20 12.23
C VAL A 242 -1.74 -5.03 12.73
N TRP A 243 -2.08 -5.66 13.82
CA TRP A 243 -3.37 -5.50 14.48
C TRP A 243 -3.33 -4.41 15.55
N ASN A 244 -4.17 -3.41 15.38
CA ASN A 244 -4.39 -2.32 16.33
C ASN A 244 -5.82 -1.78 16.17
N GLU A 245 -6.19 -0.75 16.92
CA GLU A 245 -7.55 -0.16 16.82
C GLU A 245 -7.90 0.31 15.41
N LYS A 246 -6.95 0.93 14.68
CA LYS A 246 -7.19 1.41 13.31
C LYS A 246 -7.40 0.28 12.30
N LYS A 247 -6.80 -0.88 12.55
CA LYS A 247 -6.95 -2.10 11.76
C LYS A 247 -8.05 -3.02 12.31
N GLY A 248 -8.83 -2.53 13.29
CA GLY A 248 -10.05 -3.14 13.76
C GLY A 248 -9.88 -4.34 14.69
N LEU A 249 -8.76 -4.43 15.44
CA LEU A 249 -8.56 -5.50 16.42
C LEU A 249 -9.77 -5.64 17.37
N LYS A 250 -10.24 -4.53 17.94
CA LYS A 250 -11.40 -4.54 18.83
C LYS A 250 -12.66 -5.07 18.12
N ARG A 251 -12.90 -4.68 16.87
CA ARG A 251 -14.07 -5.13 16.09
C ARG A 251 -14.06 -6.64 15.85
N PHE A 252 -12.89 -7.22 15.64
CA PHE A 252 -12.75 -8.67 15.53
C PHE A 252 -13.03 -9.37 16.87
N LEU A 253 -12.59 -8.81 17.99
CA LEU A 253 -12.91 -9.33 19.32
C LEU A 253 -14.40 -9.20 19.62
N ASP A 254 -15.03 -8.07 19.31
CA ASP A 254 -16.48 -7.87 19.47
C ASP A 254 -17.26 -8.87 18.59
N LEU A 255 -16.82 -9.09 17.34
CA LEU A 255 -17.42 -10.07 16.43
C LEU A 255 -17.26 -11.50 16.96
N SER A 256 -16.09 -11.86 17.49
CA SER A 256 -15.87 -13.20 18.06
C SER A 256 -16.73 -13.44 19.30
N ALA A 257 -16.96 -12.41 20.11
CA ALA A 257 -17.85 -12.51 21.28
C ALA A 257 -19.32 -12.68 20.89
N ALA A 258 -19.72 -12.20 19.69
CA ALA A 258 -21.07 -12.34 19.15
C ALA A 258 -21.22 -13.56 18.21
N ALA A 259 -20.16 -14.33 17.99
CA ALA A 259 -20.16 -15.47 17.08
C ALA A 259 -20.99 -16.64 17.62
N ASP A 260 -21.71 -17.31 16.71
CA ASP A 260 -22.48 -18.50 17.01
C ASP A 260 -21.57 -19.73 17.18
N LYS A 261 -22.10 -20.83 17.73
CA LYS A 261 -21.31 -22.06 17.97
C LYS A 261 -20.76 -22.69 16.70
N ASP A 262 -21.42 -22.49 15.57
CA ASP A 262 -21.03 -22.96 14.24
C ASP A 262 -20.11 -21.96 13.52
N GLU A 263 -19.74 -20.86 14.15
CA GLU A 263 -18.84 -19.85 13.57
C GLU A 263 -17.45 -19.91 14.18
N THR A 264 -16.46 -19.58 13.39
CA THR A 264 -15.06 -19.48 13.80
C THR A 264 -14.44 -18.21 13.22
N VAL A 265 -13.81 -17.41 14.06
CA VAL A 265 -13.06 -16.23 13.66
C VAL A 265 -11.57 -16.61 13.49
N ILE A 266 -10.98 -16.22 12.38
CA ILE A 266 -9.57 -16.47 12.07
C ILE A 266 -8.87 -15.13 11.88
N MET A 267 -7.78 -14.92 12.59
CA MET A 267 -6.99 -13.68 12.51
C MET A 267 -5.54 -13.98 12.15
N VAL A 268 -5.05 -13.45 11.03
CA VAL A 268 -3.66 -13.61 10.57
C VAL A 268 -2.89 -12.30 10.74
N GLY A 269 -1.66 -12.38 11.24
CA GLY A 269 -0.74 -11.25 11.43
C GLY A 269 -0.73 -10.70 12.86
N LEU A 270 -1.11 -11.49 13.83
CA LEU A 270 -1.05 -11.18 15.26
C LEU A 270 0.41 -11.24 15.76
N THR A 271 0.72 -10.48 16.81
CA THR A 271 1.95 -10.76 17.58
C THR A 271 1.76 -12.03 18.41
N LYS A 272 2.86 -12.60 18.91
CA LYS A 272 2.80 -13.76 19.82
C LYS A 272 1.92 -13.52 21.02
N GLU A 273 2.06 -12.32 21.61
CA GLU A 273 1.30 -11.91 22.79
C GLU A 273 -0.19 -11.76 22.44
N GLN A 274 -0.49 -11.19 21.27
CA GLN A 274 -1.87 -11.07 20.80
C GLN A 274 -2.47 -12.45 20.53
N ALA A 275 -1.77 -13.32 19.82
CA ALA A 275 -2.25 -14.67 19.51
C ALA A 275 -2.52 -15.49 20.80
N ALA A 276 -1.63 -15.40 21.79
CA ALA A 276 -1.80 -16.07 23.08
C ALA A 276 -2.96 -15.51 23.92
N ALA A 277 -3.39 -14.29 23.66
CA ALA A 277 -4.47 -13.62 24.38
C ALA A 277 -5.84 -13.74 23.68
N MET A 278 -5.92 -14.44 22.53
CA MET A 278 -7.18 -14.61 21.80
C MET A 278 -8.15 -15.53 22.56
N PRO A 279 -9.49 -15.28 22.49
CA PRO A 279 -10.51 -16.19 22.97
C PRO A 279 -10.41 -17.58 22.30
N GLU A 280 -10.91 -18.62 22.96
CA GLU A 280 -10.87 -20.01 22.46
C GLU A 280 -11.56 -20.21 21.11
N ASN A 281 -12.54 -19.40 20.78
CA ASN A 281 -13.27 -19.44 19.50
C ASN A 281 -12.57 -18.63 18.38
N VAL A 282 -11.36 -18.11 18.63
CA VAL A 282 -10.53 -17.38 17.64
C VAL A 282 -9.28 -18.16 17.32
N ILE A 283 -9.10 -18.49 16.06
CA ILE A 283 -7.82 -19.04 15.55
C ILE A 283 -6.89 -17.88 15.26
N GLY A 284 -5.94 -17.63 16.16
CA GLY A 284 -4.95 -16.56 16.04
C GLY A 284 -3.64 -17.04 15.42
N LEU A 285 -3.27 -16.53 14.27
CA LEU A 285 -2.02 -16.86 13.56
C LEU A 285 -1.07 -15.65 13.51
N GLU A 286 0.21 -15.86 13.84
CA GLU A 286 1.22 -14.79 13.70
C GLU A 286 1.47 -14.45 12.22
N LYS A 287 1.56 -15.47 11.38
CA LYS A 287 1.71 -15.38 9.92
C LYS A 287 1.42 -16.73 9.28
N THR A 288 1.19 -16.73 7.99
CA THR A 288 1.25 -17.93 7.15
C THR A 288 2.71 -18.23 6.76
N GLU A 289 3.03 -19.47 6.43
CA GLU A 289 4.37 -19.88 6.00
C GLU A 289 4.71 -19.34 4.60
N SER A 290 3.69 -19.21 3.75
CA SER A 290 3.82 -18.72 2.38
C SER A 290 2.60 -17.92 1.93
N ARG A 291 2.69 -17.30 0.75
CA ARG A 291 1.55 -16.64 0.10
C ARG A 291 0.53 -17.64 -0.42
N GLU A 292 0.98 -18.83 -0.81
CA GLU A 292 0.16 -19.96 -1.25
C GLU A 292 -0.70 -20.46 -0.10
N GLU A 293 -0.14 -20.61 1.10
CA GLU A 293 -0.91 -20.98 2.29
C GLU A 293 -1.94 -19.90 2.65
N LEU A 294 -1.59 -18.62 2.49
CA LEU A 294 -2.55 -17.54 2.67
C LEU A 294 -3.69 -17.63 1.63
N ALA A 295 -3.40 -18.00 0.39
CA ALA A 295 -4.42 -18.20 -0.65
C ALA A 295 -5.33 -19.42 -0.34
N GLU A 296 -4.78 -20.48 0.23
CA GLU A 296 -5.58 -21.62 0.75
C GLU A 296 -6.51 -21.17 1.88
N LEU A 297 -5.99 -20.36 2.81
CA LEU A 297 -6.78 -19.87 3.93
C LEU A 297 -7.90 -18.92 3.48
N TYR A 298 -7.62 -18.04 2.51
CA TYR A 298 -8.67 -17.24 1.87
C TYR A 298 -9.74 -18.17 1.27
N SER A 299 -9.34 -19.16 0.46
CA SER A 299 -10.30 -20.08 -0.18
C SER A 299 -11.09 -20.94 0.80
N ALA A 300 -10.54 -21.24 1.97
CA ALA A 300 -11.21 -21.99 3.04
C ALA A 300 -12.27 -21.16 3.78
N ALA A 301 -12.12 -19.84 3.82
CA ALA A 301 -13.02 -18.94 4.53
C ALA A 301 -14.39 -18.80 3.81
N ASP A 302 -15.43 -18.50 4.59
CA ASP A 302 -16.78 -18.22 4.07
C ASP A 302 -16.95 -16.73 3.79
N VAL A 303 -16.28 -15.89 4.57
CA VAL A 303 -16.27 -14.44 4.41
C VAL A 303 -14.93 -13.85 4.88
N PHE A 304 -14.45 -12.89 4.14
CA PHE A 304 -13.32 -12.04 4.55
C PHE A 304 -13.84 -10.73 5.14
N PHE A 305 -13.47 -10.39 6.36
CA PHE A 305 -13.79 -9.10 6.94
C PHE A 305 -12.58 -8.18 6.98
N ASN A 306 -12.63 -7.06 6.26
CA ASN A 306 -11.64 -6.01 6.38
C ASN A 306 -12.14 -4.94 7.36
N ALA A 307 -11.70 -5.05 8.60
CA ALA A 307 -12.09 -4.13 9.68
C ALA A 307 -11.37 -2.77 9.65
N SER A 308 -10.55 -2.50 8.64
CA SER A 308 -9.83 -1.25 8.48
C SER A 308 -10.74 -0.12 8.03
N VAL A 309 -10.63 1.04 8.68
CA VAL A 309 -11.33 2.28 8.25
C VAL A 309 -10.45 3.19 7.38
N GLU A 310 -9.20 2.82 7.15
CA GLU A 310 -8.23 3.59 6.34
C GLU A 310 -7.45 2.65 5.43
N GLU A 311 -7.81 2.59 4.15
CA GLU A 311 -7.06 1.90 3.11
C GLU A 311 -6.82 2.84 1.93
N THR A 312 -5.70 2.67 1.25
CA THR A 312 -5.43 3.37 -0.01
C THR A 312 -5.78 2.53 -1.23
N PHE A 313 -5.96 1.22 -1.05
CA PHE A 313 -6.46 0.29 -2.06
C PHE A 313 -7.20 -0.89 -1.42
N GLY A 314 -6.60 -1.60 -0.46
CA GLY A 314 -7.18 -2.79 0.17
C GLY A 314 -6.70 -4.10 -0.46
N LEU A 315 -5.38 -4.27 -0.58
CA LEU A 315 -4.77 -5.47 -1.18
C LEU A 315 -5.29 -6.78 -0.60
N VAL A 316 -5.40 -6.88 0.73
CA VAL A 316 -5.89 -8.12 1.41
C VAL A 316 -7.34 -8.45 1.05
N THR A 317 -8.19 -7.43 0.82
CA THR A 317 -9.55 -7.64 0.32
C THR A 317 -9.54 -8.15 -1.11
N ALA A 318 -8.73 -7.54 -1.98
CA ALA A 318 -8.60 -7.97 -3.36
C ALA A 318 -8.00 -9.39 -3.49
N GLU A 319 -7.07 -9.76 -2.59
CA GLU A 319 -6.53 -11.12 -2.49
C GLU A 319 -7.62 -12.14 -2.10
N ALA A 320 -8.48 -11.81 -1.13
CA ALA A 320 -9.61 -12.65 -0.74
C ALA A 320 -10.61 -12.85 -1.90
N LEU A 321 -10.98 -11.77 -2.58
CA LEU A 321 -11.86 -11.82 -3.77
C LEU A 321 -11.23 -12.64 -4.90
N ALA A 322 -9.91 -12.54 -5.11
CA ALA A 322 -9.18 -13.34 -6.08
C ALA A 322 -9.28 -14.85 -5.78
N CYS A 323 -9.30 -15.21 -4.49
CA CYS A 323 -9.48 -16.59 -4.02
C CYS A 323 -10.95 -17.04 -3.96
N GLY A 324 -11.91 -16.23 -4.41
CA GLY A 324 -13.33 -16.56 -4.47
C GLY A 324 -14.09 -16.33 -3.17
N THR A 325 -13.52 -15.62 -2.22
CA THR A 325 -14.11 -15.37 -0.90
C THR A 325 -14.77 -13.99 -0.87
N PRO A 326 -16.09 -13.90 -0.63
CA PRO A 326 -16.79 -12.62 -0.52
C PRO A 326 -16.29 -11.84 0.70
N ALA A 327 -16.38 -10.51 0.63
CA ALA A 327 -15.86 -9.64 1.65
C ALA A 327 -16.92 -8.75 2.31
N VAL A 328 -16.72 -8.43 3.58
CA VAL A 328 -17.35 -7.31 4.27
C VAL A 328 -16.31 -6.22 4.44
N VAL A 329 -16.60 -5.02 3.98
CA VAL A 329 -15.72 -3.85 4.09
C VAL A 329 -16.49 -2.63 4.52
N PHE A 330 -15.81 -1.63 5.07
CA PHE A 330 -16.43 -0.36 5.39
C PHE A 330 -16.51 0.58 4.18
N ASP A 331 -17.59 1.36 4.10
CA ASP A 331 -17.69 2.51 3.19
C ASP A 331 -16.81 3.66 3.72
N SER A 332 -15.51 3.46 3.58
CA SER A 332 -14.49 4.40 4.06
C SER A 332 -13.25 4.34 3.19
N THR A 333 -12.76 5.51 2.79
CA THR A 333 -11.57 5.65 1.94
C THR A 333 -11.66 4.79 0.66
N ALA A 334 -10.63 4.02 0.31
CA ALA A 334 -10.65 3.13 -0.86
C ALA A 334 -11.18 1.71 -0.56
N CYS A 335 -11.67 1.43 0.67
CA CYS A 335 -12.09 0.08 1.06
C CYS A 335 -13.17 -0.50 0.14
N ALA A 336 -14.15 0.33 -0.24
CA ALA A 336 -15.28 -0.07 -1.08
C ALA A 336 -14.91 -0.22 -2.56
N GLU A 337 -13.81 0.37 -3.03
CA GLU A 337 -13.49 0.41 -4.47
C GLU A 337 -13.19 -0.97 -5.07
N VAL A 338 -12.68 -1.89 -4.26
CA VAL A 338 -12.33 -3.25 -4.71
C VAL A 338 -13.55 -4.18 -4.80
N ILE A 339 -14.69 -3.78 -4.23
CA ILE A 339 -15.93 -4.55 -4.26
C ILE A 339 -16.66 -4.25 -5.58
N LYS A 340 -16.74 -5.24 -6.46
CA LYS A 340 -17.45 -5.17 -7.74
C LYS A 340 -18.42 -6.34 -7.94
N ASP A 341 -18.37 -7.32 -7.05
CA ASP A 341 -19.26 -8.48 -7.04
C ASP A 341 -20.57 -8.21 -6.29
N ASN A 342 -21.54 -9.14 -6.39
CA ASN A 342 -22.84 -9.04 -5.74
C ASN A 342 -22.92 -9.80 -4.41
N PHE A 343 -21.88 -10.54 -4.03
CA PHE A 343 -21.84 -11.39 -2.84
C PHE A 343 -21.27 -10.66 -1.64
N SER A 344 -20.35 -9.74 -1.87
CA SER A 344 -19.71 -8.91 -0.85
C SER A 344 -20.63 -7.81 -0.31
N ARG A 345 -20.25 -7.20 0.82
CA ARG A 345 -21.00 -6.12 1.47
C ARG A 345 -20.11 -4.92 1.78
N VAL A 346 -20.61 -3.75 1.41
CA VAL A 346 -20.07 -2.46 1.83
C VAL A 346 -21.01 -1.90 2.89
N ILE A 347 -20.50 -1.64 4.09
CA ILE A 347 -21.28 -1.18 5.23
C ILE A 347 -20.72 0.11 5.83
N SER A 348 -21.57 0.87 6.53
CA SER A 348 -21.08 2.02 7.30
C SER A 348 -20.09 1.56 8.40
N PRO A 349 -19.06 2.37 8.72
CA PRO A 349 -18.18 2.08 9.85
C PRO A 349 -18.88 1.89 11.19
N ASP A 350 -20.09 2.43 11.34
CA ASP A 350 -20.92 2.32 12.55
C ASP A 350 -21.99 1.22 12.45
N ALA A 351 -22.05 0.47 11.34
CA ALA A 351 -23.02 -0.60 11.14
C ALA A 351 -22.65 -1.85 11.96
N ASP A 352 -23.67 -2.67 12.20
CA ASP A 352 -23.50 -3.98 12.81
C ASP A 352 -22.80 -4.94 11.84
N VAL A 353 -21.56 -5.29 12.16
CA VAL A 353 -20.74 -6.22 11.37
C VAL A 353 -21.34 -7.62 11.39
N LYS A 354 -21.89 -8.07 12.53
CA LYS A 354 -22.51 -9.40 12.66
C LYS A 354 -23.68 -9.56 11.69
N ALA A 355 -24.55 -8.55 11.58
CA ALA A 355 -25.67 -8.56 10.63
C ALA A 355 -25.19 -8.66 9.16
N ALA A 356 -24.08 -8.01 8.81
CA ALA A 356 -23.51 -8.12 7.47
C ALA A 356 -22.92 -9.52 7.18
N VAL A 357 -22.30 -10.13 8.18
CA VAL A 357 -21.77 -11.51 8.09
C VAL A 357 -22.94 -12.50 7.97
N GLU A 358 -23.97 -12.35 8.76
CA GLU A 358 -25.20 -13.18 8.70
C GLU A 358 -25.91 -13.05 7.36
N TYR A 359 -25.92 -11.84 6.78
CA TYR A 359 -26.45 -11.66 5.44
C TYR A 359 -25.70 -12.55 4.44
N ILE A 360 -24.36 -12.56 4.43
CA ILE A 360 -23.55 -13.43 3.56
C ILE A 360 -23.81 -14.91 3.88
N LYS A 361 -23.93 -15.26 5.18
CA LYS A 361 -24.20 -16.63 5.63
C LYS A 361 -25.51 -17.18 5.09
N ASN A 362 -26.56 -16.36 5.02
CA ASN A 362 -27.93 -16.76 4.74
C ASN A 362 -28.39 -16.50 3.28
N ASN A 363 -27.57 -15.87 2.45
CA ASN A 363 -27.92 -15.58 1.06
C ASN A 363 -27.12 -16.42 0.07
N GLU A 364 -27.37 -16.19 -1.22
CA GLU A 364 -26.70 -16.87 -2.32
C GLU A 364 -25.18 -16.70 -2.20
N LYS A 365 -24.46 -17.78 -2.40
CA LYS A 365 -23.00 -17.83 -2.35
C LYS A 365 -22.42 -17.90 -3.75
N PRO A 366 -21.18 -17.38 -3.92
CA PRO A 366 -20.49 -17.53 -5.20
C PRO A 366 -20.29 -19.02 -5.51
N VAL A 367 -20.23 -19.33 -6.81
CA VAL A 367 -19.87 -20.66 -7.24
C VAL A 367 -18.41 -20.93 -6.82
N TYR A 368 -18.20 -21.97 -6.04
CA TYR A 368 -16.87 -22.34 -5.57
C TYR A 368 -15.92 -22.57 -6.75
N GLY A 369 -14.68 -22.12 -6.59
CA GLY A 369 -13.68 -22.18 -7.64
C GLY A 369 -13.70 -21.01 -8.62
N THR A 370 -14.60 -20.02 -8.42
CA THR A 370 -14.68 -18.82 -9.24
C THR A 370 -14.09 -17.61 -8.49
N SER A 371 -13.18 -16.89 -9.11
CA SER A 371 -12.66 -15.62 -8.58
C SER A 371 -13.76 -14.54 -8.62
N LEU A 372 -13.81 -13.72 -7.57
CA LEU A 372 -14.67 -12.54 -7.46
C LEU A 372 -13.93 -11.23 -7.79
N LEU A 373 -12.63 -11.31 -8.10
CA LEU A 373 -11.80 -10.15 -8.40
C LEU A 373 -12.17 -9.56 -9.77
N ASP A 374 -12.41 -8.26 -9.81
CA ASP A 374 -12.55 -7.54 -11.08
C ASP A 374 -11.23 -7.57 -11.87
N PRO A 375 -11.28 -7.85 -13.20
CA PRO A 375 -10.09 -7.87 -14.05
C PRO A 375 -9.26 -6.58 -14.04
N ALA A 376 -9.84 -5.45 -13.65
CA ALA A 376 -9.11 -4.18 -13.48
C ALA A 376 -8.05 -4.23 -12.37
N PHE A 377 -8.13 -5.20 -11.47
CA PHE A 377 -7.25 -5.33 -10.31
C PHE A 377 -6.24 -6.48 -10.42
N ILE A 378 -6.06 -7.05 -11.61
CA ILE A 378 -5.02 -8.07 -11.82
C ILE A 378 -3.64 -7.42 -12.07
N LYS A 379 -2.60 -8.12 -11.70
CA LYS A 379 -1.20 -7.66 -11.81
C LYS A 379 -0.83 -7.29 -13.26
N GLU A 380 -1.24 -8.08 -14.20
CA GLU A 380 -0.97 -7.89 -15.63
C GLU A 380 -1.53 -6.55 -16.12
N LYS A 381 -2.77 -6.22 -15.73
CA LYS A 381 -3.41 -4.95 -16.07
C LYS A 381 -2.67 -3.75 -15.46
N MET A 382 -2.30 -3.83 -14.18
CA MET A 382 -1.49 -2.80 -13.53
C MET A 382 -0.17 -2.56 -14.31
N VAL A 383 0.52 -3.63 -14.66
CA VAL A 383 1.79 -3.56 -15.38
C VAL A 383 1.60 -2.94 -16.76
N GLU A 384 0.58 -3.33 -17.50
CA GLU A 384 0.23 -2.77 -18.81
C GLU A 384 -0.04 -1.26 -18.73
N ASP A 385 -0.80 -0.81 -17.73
CA ASP A 385 -1.12 0.61 -17.55
C ASP A 385 0.13 1.44 -17.24
N TYR A 386 1.04 0.94 -16.41
CA TYR A 386 2.32 1.62 -16.19
C TYR A 386 3.20 1.64 -17.45
N PHE A 387 3.20 0.58 -18.25
CA PHE A 387 3.92 0.56 -19.52
C PHE A 387 3.34 1.57 -20.52
N ALA A 388 2.03 1.65 -20.63
CA ALA A 388 1.37 2.66 -21.45
C ALA A 388 1.76 4.08 -21.01
N LEU A 389 1.77 4.35 -19.71
CA LEU A 389 2.24 5.62 -19.17
C LEU A 389 3.69 5.91 -19.54
N TYR A 390 4.59 4.92 -19.43
CA TYR A 390 6.01 5.11 -19.77
C TYR A 390 6.22 5.38 -21.26
N GLU A 391 5.48 4.72 -22.16
CA GLU A 391 5.57 4.97 -23.60
C GLU A 391 5.05 6.37 -23.98
N VAL A 392 3.96 6.83 -23.35
CA VAL A 392 3.49 8.23 -23.53
C VAL A 392 4.59 9.20 -23.12
N LEU A 393 5.17 9.03 -21.95
CA LEU A 393 6.23 9.93 -21.44
C LEU A 393 7.48 9.94 -22.31
N LYS A 394 7.83 8.80 -22.89
CA LYS A 394 8.97 8.67 -23.79
C LYS A 394 8.74 9.43 -25.11
N ASN A 395 7.51 9.37 -25.65
CA ASN A 395 7.16 10.01 -26.91
C ASN A 395 7.01 11.53 -26.77
N ASP A 396 6.42 12.03 -25.68
CA ASP A 396 6.37 13.46 -25.34
C ASP A 396 7.77 14.13 -25.30
N GLY A 397 8.82 13.33 -25.11
CA GLY A 397 10.21 13.82 -25.13
C GLY A 397 10.85 13.89 -26.52
N LYS A 398 10.25 13.24 -27.55
CA LYS A 398 10.75 13.28 -28.91
C LYS A 398 10.25 14.50 -29.68
N GLU A 399 8.99 14.91 -29.47
CA GLU A 399 8.40 16.10 -30.10
C GLU A 399 9.05 17.41 -29.63
N GLN A 400 9.64 17.46 -28.46
CA GLN A 400 10.40 18.62 -27.95
C GLN A 400 11.86 18.67 -28.50
N ARG A 401 12.30 17.70 -29.29
CA ARG A 401 13.66 17.63 -29.88
C ARG A 401 13.71 17.95 -31.39
N VAL A 402 12.56 18.27 -31.99
CA VAL A 402 12.43 18.82 -33.35
C VAL A 402 12.15 20.31 -33.23
#